data_94dc64f16ac8dd605eb74de713350562
#
_entry.id   94dc64f16ac8dd605eb74de713350562
#
_cell.length_a   1.000
_cell.length_b   1.000
_cell.length_c   1.000
_cell.angle_alpha   90.00
_cell.angle_beta   90.00
_cell.angle_gamma   90.00
#
_symmetry.space_group_name_H-M   'P 1'
#
loop_
_entity.id
_entity.type
_entity.pdbx_description
1 polymer ?
#
loop_
_entity_poly.entity_id
_entity_poly.type
_entity_poly.pdbx_seq_one_letter_code
_entity_poly.pdbx_strand_id
1 'polypeptide(L)'
;MSFKYVSLEEILRLHFQLIEDFGGSHGVRDESRLRSVVDAPKQSAFGKEQYPTVFEKAAVYMRNIVGDHPFSDGNKRTAVTVCGIFLMRNGKDLKAAPKDLEEFTVAVVTKHLNIAEIAHWFERNTCQ
;
A
#
# COMPACT_ATOMS: atom_id res chain seq x y z
N MET A 1 -15.66 -14.40 -0.60
CA MET A 1 -15.01 -13.81 -1.80
C MET A 1 -13.51 -13.78 -1.59
N SER A 2 -12.76 -14.13 -2.63
CA SER A 2 -11.31 -14.05 -2.53
C SER A 2 -10.79 -12.75 -3.11
N PHE A 3 -9.79 -12.19 -2.44
CA PHE A 3 -9.09 -11.00 -2.94
C PHE A 3 -7.83 -11.41 -3.69
N LYS A 4 -7.44 -10.59 -4.64
CA LYS A 4 -6.21 -10.76 -5.40
C LYS A 4 -5.15 -9.84 -4.82
N TYR A 5 -4.23 -10.43 -4.06
CA TYR A 5 -3.19 -9.69 -3.36
C TYR A 5 -1.98 -9.40 -4.23
N VAL A 6 -1.13 -8.49 -3.76
CA VAL A 6 0.16 -8.21 -4.38
C VAL A 6 1.21 -9.04 -3.62
N SER A 7 1.97 -9.86 -4.34
CA SER A 7 2.92 -10.78 -3.73
C SER A 7 4.24 -10.08 -3.37
N LEU A 8 5.05 -10.76 -2.55
CA LEU A 8 6.38 -10.28 -2.18
C LEU A 8 7.23 -10.04 -3.43
N GLU A 9 7.26 -10.99 -4.35
CA GLU A 9 8.04 -10.88 -5.59
C GLU A 9 7.59 -9.69 -6.43
N GLU A 10 6.29 -9.45 -6.49
CA GLU A 10 5.76 -8.30 -7.22
C GLU A 10 6.16 -6.99 -6.59
N ILE A 11 6.09 -6.89 -5.26
CA ILE A 11 6.48 -5.67 -4.56
C ILE A 11 7.96 -5.40 -4.78
N LEU A 12 8.80 -6.43 -4.70
CA LEU A 12 10.24 -6.28 -4.95
C LEU A 12 10.52 -5.80 -6.36
N ARG A 13 9.84 -6.36 -7.37
CA ARG A 13 10.01 -5.93 -8.77
C ARG A 13 9.52 -4.51 -8.98
N LEU A 14 8.38 -4.16 -8.40
CA LEU A 14 7.83 -2.81 -8.51
C LEU A 14 8.79 -1.79 -7.90
N HIS A 15 9.29 -2.07 -6.71
CA HIS A 15 10.25 -1.18 -6.05
C HIS A 15 11.52 -1.02 -6.89
N PHE A 16 12.08 -2.12 -7.37
CA PHE A 16 13.28 -2.08 -8.21
C PHE A 16 13.05 -1.17 -9.43
N GLN A 17 11.94 -1.37 -10.15
CA GLN A 17 11.65 -0.59 -11.35
C GLN A 17 11.43 0.88 -11.04
N LEU A 18 10.78 1.19 -9.93
CA LEU A 18 10.54 2.58 -9.53
C LEU A 18 11.86 3.30 -9.21
N ILE A 19 12.80 2.63 -8.57
CA ILE A 19 14.12 3.21 -8.32
C ILE A 19 14.85 3.44 -9.64
N GLU A 20 14.79 2.49 -10.59
CA GLU A 20 15.41 2.66 -11.90
C GLU A 20 14.81 3.84 -12.67
N ASP A 21 13.48 3.99 -12.63
CA ASP A 21 12.78 5.00 -13.40
C ASP A 21 12.88 6.41 -12.80
N PHE A 22 12.88 6.51 -11.49
CA PHE A 22 12.77 7.80 -10.79
C PHE A 22 13.99 8.16 -9.94
N GLY A 23 14.93 7.23 -9.79
CA GLY A 23 16.12 7.47 -8.98
C GLY A 23 15.91 7.07 -7.53
N GLY A 24 16.99 7.11 -6.77
CA GLY A 24 17.03 6.71 -5.38
C GLY A 24 17.92 5.51 -5.16
N SER A 25 17.92 4.99 -3.96
CA SER A 25 18.77 3.86 -3.57
C SER A 25 18.00 2.56 -3.58
N HIS A 26 18.57 1.53 -4.18
CA HIS A 26 18.05 0.16 -4.12
C HIS A 26 18.27 -0.42 -2.71
N GLY A 27 17.51 -1.46 -2.42
CA GLY A 27 17.74 -2.28 -1.25
C GLY A 27 16.57 -2.34 -0.29
N VAL A 28 16.47 -3.48 0.38
CA VAL A 28 15.51 -3.72 1.46
C VAL A 28 16.19 -3.31 2.76
N ARG A 29 15.57 -2.37 3.47
CA ARG A 29 16.09 -1.91 4.76
C ARG A 29 15.76 -2.88 5.88
N ASP A 30 14.55 -3.44 5.84
CA ASP A 30 14.05 -4.31 6.90
C ASP A 30 13.20 -5.42 6.27
N GLU A 31 13.79 -6.60 6.16
CA GLU A 31 13.13 -7.74 5.52
C GLU A 31 11.90 -8.21 6.30
N SER A 32 11.97 -8.17 7.63
CA SER A 32 10.87 -8.56 8.49
C SER A 32 9.64 -7.65 8.28
N ARG A 33 9.87 -6.35 8.17
CA ARG A 33 8.79 -5.40 7.90
C ARG A 33 8.23 -5.56 6.50
N LEU A 34 9.07 -5.89 5.53
CA LEU A 34 8.62 -6.17 4.17
C LEU A 34 7.70 -7.40 4.13
N ARG A 35 8.04 -8.46 4.86
CA ARG A 35 7.18 -9.63 4.96
C ARG A 35 5.85 -9.30 5.63
N SER A 36 5.88 -8.43 6.65
CA SER A 36 4.65 -7.97 7.30
C SER A 36 3.75 -7.19 6.36
N VAL A 37 4.33 -6.41 5.44
CA VAL A 37 3.55 -5.70 4.40
C VAL A 37 2.73 -6.69 3.58
N VAL A 38 3.33 -7.81 3.19
CA VAL A 38 2.67 -8.84 2.37
C VAL A 38 1.59 -9.56 3.17
N ASP A 39 1.87 -9.87 4.43
CA ASP A 39 0.98 -10.72 5.24
C ASP A 39 -0.17 -9.96 5.91
N ALA A 40 0.06 -8.70 6.30
CA ALA A 40 -0.91 -7.95 7.08
C ALA A 40 -2.31 -7.84 6.46
N PRO A 41 -2.44 -7.57 5.13
CA PRO A 41 -3.78 -7.48 4.55
C PRO A 41 -4.59 -8.78 4.61
N LYS A 42 -3.92 -9.91 4.81
CA LYS A 42 -4.54 -11.24 4.84
C LYS A 42 -4.85 -11.71 6.27
N GLN A 43 -4.47 -10.95 7.28
CA GLN A 43 -4.57 -11.40 8.67
C GLN A 43 -6.01 -11.64 9.09
N SER A 44 -6.19 -12.70 9.86
CA SER A 44 -7.48 -13.00 10.47
C SER A 44 -7.25 -13.39 11.94
N ALA A 45 -8.30 -13.22 12.74
CA ALA A 45 -8.29 -13.60 14.15
C ALA A 45 -9.65 -14.18 14.49
N PHE A 46 -9.66 -15.31 15.18
CA PHE A 46 -10.91 -15.98 15.63
C PHE A 46 -11.87 -16.23 14.46
N GLY A 47 -11.33 -16.65 13.30
CA GLY A 47 -12.12 -16.97 12.12
C GLY A 47 -12.63 -15.78 11.33
N LYS A 48 -12.23 -14.56 11.68
CA LYS A 48 -12.64 -13.34 10.97
C LYS A 48 -11.45 -12.60 10.43
N GLU A 49 -11.60 -12.06 9.22
CA GLU A 49 -10.56 -11.20 8.65
C GLU A 49 -10.47 -9.91 9.46
N GLN A 50 -9.23 -9.51 9.76
CA GLN A 50 -8.97 -8.28 10.49
C GLN A 50 -9.29 -7.04 9.64
N TYR A 51 -9.05 -7.12 8.34
CA TYR A 51 -9.32 -6.04 7.38
C TYR A 51 -10.22 -6.57 6.27
N PRO A 52 -11.55 -6.64 6.51
CA PRO A 52 -12.45 -7.37 5.61
C PRO A 52 -12.75 -6.70 4.28
N THR A 53 -12.61 -5.37 4.17
CA THR A 53 -12.94 -4.66 2.93
C THR A 53 -11.71 -4.41 2.07
N VAL A 54 -11.92 -4.23 0.77
CA VAL A 54 -10.84 -3.92 -0.16
C VAL A 54 -10.13 -2.62 0.22
N PHE A 55 -10.88 -1.65 0.74
CA PHE A 55 -10.30 -0.35 1.10
C PHE A 55 -9.46 -0.44 2.38
N GLU A 56 -9.89 -1.25 3.34
CA GLU A 56 -9.10 -1.50 4.53
C GLU A 56 -7.79 -2.23 4.19
N LYS A 57 -7.86 -3.20 3.30
CA LYS A 57 -6.66 -3.93 2.86
C LYS A 57 -5.67 -3.00 2.14
N ALA A 58 -6.18 -2.13 1.26
CA ALA A 58 -5.34 -1.12 0.60
C ALA A 58 -4.72 -0.19 1.65
N ALA A 59 -5.49 0.21 2.65
CA ALA A 59 -5.01 1.07 3.73
C ALA A 59 -3.87 0.42 4.53
N VAL A 60 -3.94 -0.89 4.75
CA VAL A 60 -2.88 -1.63 5.45
C VAL A 60 -1.60 -1.64 4.62
N TYR A 61 -1.69 -1.89 3.31
CA TYR A 61 -0.52 -1.77 2.43
C TYR A 61 0.11 -0.38 2.54
N MET A 62 -0.71 0.65 2.42
CA MET A 62 -0.24 2.04 2.46
C MET A 62 0.47 2.35 3.77
N ARG A 63 -0.22 2.13 4.89
CA ARG A 63 0.32 2.47 6.22
C ARG A 63 1.63 1.75 6.50
N ASN A 64 1.69 0.46 6.19
CA ASN A 64 2.85 -0.35 6.52
C ASN A 64 4.06 0.00 5.66
N ILE A 65 3.86 0.31 4.38
CA ILE A 65 4.98 0.69 3.51
C ILE A 65 5.52 2.07 3.89
N VAL A 66 4.64 3.07 4.06
CA VAL A 66 5.11 4.43 4.35
C VAL A 66 5.48 4.63 5.82
N GLY A 67 4.91 3.85 6.73
CA GLY A 67 5.19 3.97 8.16
C GLY A 67 6.38 3.16 8.61
N ASP A 68 6.51 1.94 8.10
CA ASP A 68 7.55 1.00 8.56
C ASP A 68 8.83 1.06 7.72
N HIS A 69 8.81 1.71 6.58
CA HIS A 69 9.98 1.89 5.70
C HIS A 69 10.71 0.57 5.43
N PRO A 70 10.06 -0.41 4.78
CA PRO A 70 10.73 -1.69 4.49
C PRO A 70 11.90 -1.55 3.51
N PHE A 71 11.88 -0.53 2.66
CA PHE A 71 12.96 -0.26 1.72
C PHE A 71 13.85 0.88 2.19
N SER A 72 15.07 0.94 1.67
CA SER A 72 16.01 2.02 1.98
C SER A 72 15.51 3.35 1.43
N ASP A 73 14.81 3.34 0.30
CA ASP A 73 14.34 4.53 -0.39
C ASP A 73 13.12 4.19 -1.22
N GLY A 74 12.35 5.19 -1.65
CA GLY A 74 11.22 5.00 -2.55
C GLY A 74 9.97 4.39 -1.92
N ASN A 75 9.84 4.42 -0.60
CA ASN A 75 8.70 3.82 0.09
C ASN A 75 7.36 4.47 -0.28
N LYS A 76 7.29 5.79 -0.36
CA LYS A 76 6.03 6.48 -0.69
C LYS A 76 5.55 6.10 -2.09
N ARG A 77 6.45 6.12 -3.05
CA ARG A 77 6.13 5.79 -4.45
C ARG A 77 5.73 4.33 -4.59
N THR A 78 6.43 3.45 -3.89
CA THR A 78 6.10 2.02 -3.86
C THR A 78 4.73 1.79 -3.25
N ALA A 79 4.40 2.46 -2.14
CA ALA A 79 3.10 2.33 -1.48
C ALA A 79 1.96 2.71 -2.42
N VAL A 80 2.08 3.84 -3.11
CA VAL A 80 1.07 4.31 -4.06
C VAL A 80 0.87 3.28 -5.18
N THR A 81 1.96 2.77 -5.73
CA THR A 81 1.91 1.80 -6.84
C THR A 81 1.28 0.49 -6.39
N VAL A 82 1.68 -0.03 -5.24
CA VAL A 82 1.12 -1.29 -4.69
C VAL A 82 -0.38 -1.13 -4.43
N CYS A 83 -0.79 -0.04 -3.80
CA CYS A 83 -2.21 0.20 -3.52
C CYS A 83 -3.04 0.33 -4.80
N GLY A 84 -2.52 1.04 -5.80
CA GLY A 84 -3.19 1.19 -7.09
C GLY A 84 -3.40 -0.15 -7.78
N ILE A 85 -2.36 -0.99 -7.79
CA ILE A 85 -2.44 -2.33 -8.41
C ILE A 85 -3.41 -3.22 -7.63
N PHE A 86 -3.32 -3.23 -6.30
CA PHE A 86 -4.23 -4.03 -5.48
C PHE A 86 -5.68 -3.65 -5.72
N LEU A 87 -5.99 -2.35 -5.69
CA LEU A 87 -7.34 -1.87 -5.92
C LEU A 87 -7.82 -2.25 -7.32
N MET A 88 -7.00 -2.04 -8.35
CA MET A 88 -7.35 -2.38 -9.73
C MET A 88 -7.67 -3.86 -9.88
N ARG A 89 -6.84 -4.75 -9.31
CA ARG A 89 -7.06 -6.20 -9.38
C ARG A 89 -8.38 -6.62 -8.72
N ASN A 90 -8.89 -5.80 -7.82
CA ASN A 90 -10.12 -6.10 -7.08
C ASN A 90 -11.29 -5.22 -7.52
N GLY A 91 -11.22 -4.69 -8.74
CA GLY A 91 -12.35 -4.01 -9.37
C GLY A 91 -12.52 -2.55 -8.99
N LYS A 92 -11.51 -1.92 -8.41
CA LYS A 92 -11.56 -0.53 -7.99
C LYS A 92 -10.44 0.26 -8.67
N ASP A 93 -10.82 1.33 -9.34
CA ASP A 93 -9.91 2.15 -10.13
C ASP A 93 -9.59 3.43 -9.34
N LEU A 94 -8.34 3.58 -8.95
CA LEU A 94 -7.92 4.76 -8.19
C LEU A 94 -7.92 5.99 -9.10
N LYS A 95 -8.74 6.98 -8.74
CA LYS A 95 -8.93 8.22 -9.51
C LYS A 95 -8.60 9.42 -8.62
N ALA A 96 -7.33 9.74 -8.51
CA ALA A 96 -6.88 10.92 -7.79
C ALA A 96 -5.80 11.59 -8.64
N ALA A 97 -5.78 12.93 -8.62
CA ALA A 97 -4.70 13.66 -9.27
C ALA A 97 -3.37 13.31 -8.59
N PRO A 98 -2.26 13.25 -9.34
CA PRO A 98 -0.97 12.91 -8.75
C PRO A 98 -0.60 13.78 -7.54
N LYS A 99 -0.93 15.06 -7.58
CA LYS A 99 -0.68 15.98 -6.47
C LYS A 99 -1.46 15.58 -5.21
N ASP A 100 -2.73 15.25 -5.38
CA ASP A 100 -3.59 14.86 -4.25
C ASP A 100 -3.13 13.56 -3.64
N LEU A 101 -2.69 12.62 -4.47
CA LEU A 101 -2.18 11.33 -4.03
C LEU A 101 -0.88 11.50 -3.25
N GLU A 102 0.01 12.37 -3.71
CA GLU A 102 1.25 12.67 -3.01
C GLU A 102 0.97 13.32 -1.65
N GLU A 103 0.10 14.31 -1.61
CA GLU A 103 -0.29 14.99 -0.36
C GLU A 103 -0.91 14.02 0.63
N PHE A 104 -1.78 13.13 0.16
CA PHE A 104 -2.39 12.10 0.98
C PHE A 104 -1.33 11.16 1.57
N THR A 105 -0.41 10.70 0.73
CA THR A 105 0.64 9.76 1.16
C THR A 105 1.51 10.39 2.27
N VAL A 106 1.86 11.66 2.13
CA VAL A 106 2.59 12.39 3.17
C VAL A 106 1.75 12.51 4.43
N ALA A 107 0.45 12.81 4.29
CA ALA A 107 -0.45 12.98 5.44
C ALA A 107 -0.61 11.68 6.24
N VAL A 108 -0.55 10.52 5.59
CA VAL A 108 -0.62 9.24 6.30
C VAL A 108 0.42 9.18 7.43
N VAL A 109 1.64 9.66 7.16
CA VAL A 109 2.72 9.68 8.13
C VAL A 109 2.63 10.90 9.06
N THR A 110 2.54 12.10 8.48
CA THR A 110 2.64 13.34 9.26
C THR A 110 1.43 13.58 10.16
N LYS A 111 0.26 13.09 9.77
CA LYS A 111 -0.97 13.23 10.55
C LYS A 111 -1.37 11.94 11.26
N HIS A 112 -0.54 10.92 11.20
CA HIS A 112 -0.78 9.62 11.83
C HIS A 112 -2.17 9.06 11.54
N LEU A 113 -2.54 9.04 10.24
CA LEU A 113 -3.86 8.55 9.84
C LEU A 113 -4.01 7.08 10.21
N ASN A 114 -5.17 6.72 10.74
CA ASN A 114 -5.46 5.32 11.07
C ASN A 114 -6.03 4.58 9.85
N ILE A 115 -6.19 3.27 9.97
CA ILE A 115 -6.68 2.42 8.87
C ILE A 115 -8.04 2.90 8.36
N ALA A 116 -8.95 3.25 9.25
CA ALA A 116 -10.29 3.71 8.84
C ALA A 116 -10.23 4.99 8.03
N GLU A 117 -9.38 5.93 8.42
CA GLU A 117 -9.21 7.20 7.71
C GLU A 117 -8.59 6.99 6.33
N ILE A 118 -7.57 6.14 6.25
CA ILE A 118 -6.91 5.83 4.97
C ILE A 118 -7.89 5.10 4.05
N ALA A 119 -8.61 4.10 4.57
CA ALA A 119 -9.61 3.35 3.82
C ALA A 119 -10.70 4.27 3.26
N HIS A 120 -11.16 5.20 4.08
CA HIS A 120 -12.18 6.17 3.65
C HIS A 120 -11.69 7.05 2.50
N TRP A 121 -10.42 7.48 2.57
CA TRP A 121 -9.84 8.27 1.48
C TRP A 121 -9.79 7.46 0.18
N PHE A 122 -9.36 6.20 0.24
CA PHE A 122 -9.36 5.33 -0.94
C PHE A 122 -10.78 5.15 -1.50
N GLU A 123 -11.75 4.93 -0.63
CA GLU A 123 -13.13 4.72 -1.06
C GLU A 123 -13.66 5.94 -1.83
N ARG A 124 -13.39 7.14 -1.35
CA ARG A 124 -13.83 8.38 -1.99
C ARG A 124 -13.10 8.67 -3.30
N ASN A 125 -11.93 8.09 -3.51
CA ASN A 125 -11.08 8.39 -4.66
C ASN A 125 -10.95 7.23 -5.64
N THR A 126 -11.86 6.27 -5.58
CA THR A 126 -11.90 5.16 -6.54
C THR A 126 -13.26 5.12 -7.24
N CYS A 127 -13.27 4.48 -8.42
CA CYS A 127 -14.50 4.13 -9.13
C CYS A 127 -14.39 2.71 -9.64
N GLN A 128 -15.50 2.17 -10.10
CA GLN A 128 -15.53 0.81 -10.62
C GLN A 128 -15.33 0.78 -12.13
#